data_1d48b6ec118895f580ee54387a01b2af
#
_entry.id   1d48b6ec118895f580ee54387a01b2af
#
_cell.length_a   1.000
_cell.length_b   1.000
_cell.length_c   1.000
_cell.angle_alpha   90.00
_cell.angle_beta   90.00
_cell.angle_gamma   90.00
#
_symmetry.space_group_name_H-M   'P 1'
#
loop_
_entity.id
_entity.type
_entity.pdbx_description
1 polymer ?
#
loop_
_entity_poly.entity_id
_entity_poly.type
_entity_poly.pdbx_seq_one_letter_code
_entity_poly.pdbx_strand_id
1 'polypeptide(L)'
;TEAKMWDLMEYDIPVAREIQDRFNCQTDSKFTKVLAGGYMPTHIDPGRTAVVMFSLTDNPSPIIYFDGQKKLFTHQYKCATIINAKIHHGVPVNTSDRIAFQVNLYLTWDEACKMHQKGTLYDSHI
;
A
#
# COMPACT_ATOMS: atom_id res chain seq x y z
N THR A 1 -14.34 -11.81 18.43
CA THR A 1 -12.90 -11.80 18.49
C THR A 1 -12.34 -10.85 17.44
N GLU A 2 -11.49 -10.03 17.85
CA GLU A 2 -10.82 -9.09 16.99
C GLU A 2 -9.99 -9.81 15.97
N ALA A 3 -10.34 -9.69 14.75
CA ALA A 3 -9.60 -10.35 13.70
C ALA A 3 -8.43 -9.51 13.23
N LYS A 4 -7.58 -9.13 14.14
CA LYS A 4 -6.29 -8.56 13.77
C LYS A 4 -5.42 -9.66 13.17
N MET A 5 -5.78 -10.13 12.02
CA MET A 5 -5.07 -11.23 11.37
C MET A 5 -4.16 -10.68 10.28
N TRP A 6 -3.38 -9.67 10.66
CA TRP A 6 -2.35 -9.11 9.79
C TRP A 6 -1.03 -9.10 10.53
N ASP A 7 0.05 -9.16 9.78
CA ASP A 7 1.40 -9.17 10.34
C ASP A 7 2.37 -8.51 9.38
N LEU A 8 3.50 -8.05 9.95
CA LEU A 8 4.66 -7.63 9.19
C LEU A 8 5.51 -8.86 8.95
N MET A 9 5.94 -9.03 7.72
CA MET A 9 6.76 -10.17 7.34
C MET A 9 8.12 -9.66 6.91
N GLU A 10 9.16 -10.32 7.38
CA GLU A 10 10.52 -10.03 6.98
C GLU A 10 10.91 -10.96 5.84
N TYR A 11 11.01 -10.40 4.65
CA TYR A 11 11.52 -11.10 3.49
C TYR A 11 12.72 -10.36 2.93
N ASP A 12 13.74 -11.10 2.56
CA ASP A 12 14.83 -10.57 1.77
C ASP A 12 14.66 -11.07 0.33
N ILE A 13 13.95 -10.28 -0.46
CA ILE A 13 13.65 -10.60 -1.85
C ILE A 13 14.39 -9.60 -2.73
N PRO A 14 15.39 -10.06 -3.50
CA PRO A 14 16.21 -9.15 -4.32
C PRO A 14 15.41 -8.29 -5.30
N VAL A 15 14.39 -8.85 -5.94
CA VAL A 15 13.57 -8.09 -6.89
C VAL A 15 12.79 -6.97 -6.20
N ALA A 16 12.36 -7.18 -4.95
CA ALA A 16 11.66 -6.14 -4.19
C ALA A 16 12.60 -4.98 -3.85
N ARG A 17 13.85 -5.29 -3.47
CA ARG A 17 14.86 -4.26 -3.23
C ARG A 17 15.18 -3.50 -4.52
N GLU A 18 15.28 -4.17 -5.63
CA GLU A 18 15.51 -3.54 -6.92
C GLU A 18 14.38 -2.58 -7.28
N ILE A 19 13.13 -2.99 -7.07
CA ILE A 19 11.98 -2.12 -7.30
C ILE A 19 12.05 -0.90 -6.39
N GLN A 20 12.32 -1.09 -5.11
CA GLN A 20 12.44 -0.01 -4.15
C GLN A 20 13.52 0.99 -4.54
N ASP A 21 14.66 0.53 -4.98
CA ASP A 21 15.82 1.36 -5.32
C ASP A 21 15.58 2.24 -6.55
N ARG A 22 14.56 1.95 -7.35
CA ARG A 22 14.21 2.73 -8.55
C ARG A 22 13.38 3.98 -8.25
N PHE A 23 12.90 4.15 -7.02
CA PHE A 23 12.20 5.37 -6.66
C PHE A 23 13.20 6.50 -6.42
N ASN A 24 12.92 7.67 -7.00
CA ASN A 24 13.80 8.83 -6.94
C ASN A 24 13.51 9.69 -5.70
N CYS A 25 13.47 9.04 -4.54
CA CYS A 25 13.30 9.68 -3.24
C CYS A 25 13.76 8.71 -2.16
N GLN A 26 13.86 9.19 -0.94
CA GLN A 26 14.10 8.32 0.20
C GLN A 26 12.90 7.41 0.42
N THR A 27 13.15 6.14 0.68
CA THR A 27 12.11 5.14 0.88
C THR A 27 12.43 4.22 2.04
N ASP A 28 11.42 3.61 2.61
CA ASP A 28 11.53 2.34 3.31
C ASP A 28 10.44 1.41 2.80
N SER A 29 10.48 0.14 3.18
CA SER A 29 9.53 -0.84 2.68
C SER A 29 9.20 -1.89 3.71
N LYS A 30 8.09 -2.57 3.49
CA LYS A 30 7.67 -3.69 4.31
C LYS A 30 6.78 -4.63 3.52
N PHE A 31 6.68 -5.87 4.00
CA PHE A 31 5.69 -6.83 3.55
C PHE A 31 4.61 -6.94 4.62
N THR A 32 3.36 -6.97 4.21
CA THR A 32 2.23 -7.17 5.11
C THR A 32 1.41 -8.36 4.66
N LYS A 33 0.81 -9.05 5.62
CA LYS A 33 -0.07 -10.18 5.35
C LYS A 33 -1.36 -10.01 6.15
N VAL A 34 -2.48 -10.17 5.48
CA VAL A 34 -3.79 -10.30 6.13
C VAL A 34 -4.31 -11.68 5.83
N LEU A 35 -4.52 -12.48 6.86
CA LEU A 35 -4.96 -13.86 6.71
C LEU A 35 -6.41 -13.95 6.25
N ALA A 36 -6.77 -15.07 5.64
CA ALA A 36 -8.15 -15.37 5.32
C ALA A 36 -9.02 -15.25 6.57
N GLY A 37 -10.15 -14.57 6.46
CA GLY A 37 -11.03 -14.25 7.58
C GLY A 37 -10.61 -13.00 8.36
N GLY A 38 -9.44 -12.44 8.10
CA GLY A 38 -8.96 -11.22 8.72
C GLY A 38 -9.39 -9.97 7.94
N TYR A 39 -9.20 -8.84 8.58
CA TYR A 39 -9.50 -7.54 7.99
C TYR A 39 -8.55 -6.49 8.55
N MET A 40 -8.50 -5.35 7.88
CA MET A 40 -7.77 -4.19 8.37
C MET A 40 -8.81 -3.12 8.72
N PRO A 41 -8.97 -2.75 10.00
CA PRO A 41 -9.92 -1.71 10.38
C PRO A 41 -9.57 -0.38 9.74
N THR A 42 -10.56 0.49 9.60
CA THR A 42 -10.36 1.82 9.06
C THR A 42 -9.42 2.62 9.94
N HIS A 43 -8.39 3.19 9.32
CA HIS A 43 -7.34 3.92 10.02
C HIS A 43 -6.67 4.92 9.08
N ILE A 44 -5.82 5.74 9.64
CA ILE A 44 -4.83 6.52 8.91
C ILE A 44 -3.44 6.03 9.34
N ASP A 45 -2.47 6.14 8.46
CA ASP A 45 -1.10 5.73 8.79
C ASP A 45 -0.35 6.91 9.40
N PRO A 46 0.06 6.81 10.66
CA PRO A 46 0.89 7.86 11.26
C PRO A 46 2.28 7.87 10.61
N GLY A 47 2.80 9.08 10.42
CA GLY A 47 4.18 9.25 9.97
C GLY A 47 4.45 9.03 8.49
N ARG A 48 3.44 8.64 7.71
CA ARG A 48 3.61 8.46 6.26
C ARG A 48 2.40 8.96 5.49
N THR A 49 2.62 9.37 4.26
CA THR A 49 1.58 9.95 3.41
C THR A 49 1.45 9.20 2.09
N ALA A 50 2.52 9.14 1.31
CA ALA A 50 2.51 8.49 0.01
C ALA A 50 3.10 7.08 0.13
N VAL A 51 2.31 6.08 -0.20
CA VAL A 51 2.70 4.67 -0.12
C VAL A 51 2.38 4.00 -1.45
N VAL A 52 3.33 3.28 -1.99
CA VAL A 52 3.10 2.47 -3.18
C VAL A 52 2.83 1.04 -2.76
N MET A 53 1.69 0.52 -3.18
CA MET A 53 1.23 -0.82 -2.83
C MET A 53 1.37 -1.74 -4.02
N PHE A 54 1.97 -2.91 -3.77
CA PHE A 54 2.06 -4.00 -4.73
C PHE A 54 1.33 -5.20 -4.15
N SER A 55 0.29 -5.69 -4.80
CA SER A 55 -0.33 -6.93 -4.40
C SER A 55 0.48 -8.11 -4.90
N LEU A 56 0.80 -9.03 -4.01
CA LEU A 56 1.54 -10.25 -4.33
C LEU A 56 0.63 -11.48 -4.40
N THR A 57 -0.66 -11.29 -4.14
CA THR A 57 -1.66 -12.36 -4.21
C THR A 57 -2.71 -12.03 -5.25
N ASP A 58 -3.33 -13.07 -5.81
CA ASP A 58 -4.43 -12.92 -6.77
C ASP A 58 -5.70 -12.46 -6.03
N ASN A 59 -6.50 -11.64 -6.71
CA ASN A 59 -7.79 -11.18 -6.22
C ASN A 59 -7.76 -10.63 -4.79
N PRO A 60 -6.88 -9.66 -4.50
CA PRO A 60 -6.82 -9.09 -3.17
C PRO A 60 -8.13 -8.37 -2.85
N SER A 61 -8.49 -8.34 -1.56
CA SER A 61 -9.58 -7.48 -1.12
C SER A 61 -9.27 -6.02 -1.43
N PRO A 62 -10.27 -5.22 -1.82
CA PRO A 62 -10.04 -3.83 -2.15
C PRO A 62 -9.66 -3.01 -0.92
N ILE A 63 -9.05 -1.85 -1.17
CA ILE A 63 -8.93 -0.82 -0.15
C ILE A 63 -10.17 0.05 -0.23
N ILE A 64 -10.79 0.32 0.91
CA ILE A 64 -11.96 1.19 1.01
C ILE A 64 -11.53 2.48 1.69
N TYR A 65 -11.86 3.61 1.07
CA TYR A 65 -11.56 4.94 1.59
C TYR A 65 -12.80 5.59 2.16
N PHE A 66 -12.62 6.32 3.27
CA PHE A 66 -13.71 6.91 4.03
C PHE A 66 -13.49 8.40 4.31
N ASP A 67 -14.59 9.13 4.40
CA ASP A 67 -14.66 10.43 5.07
C ASP A 67 -15.56 10.25 6.29
N GLY A 68 -14.95 10.18 7.47
CA GLY A 68 -15.66 9.78 8.67
C GLY A 68 -16.23 8.37 8.52
N GLN A 69 -17.56 8.25 8.62
CA GLN A 69 -18.23 6.96 8.41
C GLN A 69 -18.72 6.77 6.97
N LYS A 70 -18.58 7.80 6.14
CA LYS A 70 -19.05 7.76 4.75
C LYS A 70 -17.98 7.13 3.86
N LYS A 71 -18.36 6.07 3.15
CA LYS A 71 -17.49 5.48 2.16
C LYS A 71 -17.38 6.40 0.95
N LEU A 72 -16.15 6.80 0.61
CA LEU A 72 -15.87 7.64 -0.55
C LEU A 72 -15.77 6.81 -1.81
N PHE A 73 -14.89 5.82 -1.81
CA PHE A 73 -14.70 4.94 -2.96
C PHE A 73 -13.96 3.68 -2.53
N THR A 74 -14.00 2.69 -3.41
CA THR A 74 -13.31 1.42 -3.26
C THR A 74 -12.29 1.29 -4.39
N HIS A 75 -11.08 0.91 -4.06
CA HIS A 75 -10.04 0.68 -5.05
C HIS A 75 -9.58 -0.78 -5.02
N GLN A 76 -9.79 -1.45 -6.14
CA GLN A 76 -9.27 -2.80 -6.38
C GLN A 76 -7.97 -2.65 -7.18
N TYR A 77 -6.83 -2.78 -6.52
CA TYR A 77 -5.58 -2.60 -7.25
C TYR A 77 -5.14 -3.89 -7.93
N LYS A 78 -4.85 -3.76 -9.23
CA LYS A 78 -4.37 -4.83 -10.11
C LYS A 78 -2.93 -4.60 -10.53
N CYS A 79 -2.37 -3.48 -10.15
CA CYS A 79 -1.01 -3.07 -10.46
C CYS A 79 -0.48 -2.25 -9.29
N ALA A 80 0.78 -1.84 -9.37
CA ALA A 80 1.34 -0.92 -8.40
C ALA A 80 0.46 0.33 -8.30
N THR A 81 0.09 0.71 -7.09
CA THR A 81 -0.84 1.80 -6.85
C THR A 81 -0.29 2.71 -5.76
N ILE A 82 -0.27 4.01 -6.03
CA ILE A 82 0.09 5.00 -5.02
C ILE A 82 -1.17 5.36 -4.24
N ILE A 83 -1.11 5.25 -2.93
CA ILE A 83 -2.21 5.61 -2.04
C ILE A 83 -1.82 6.75 -1.13
N ASN A 84 -2.82 7.55 -0.77
CA ASN A 84 -2.67 8.57 0.27
C ASN A 84 -3.04 7.95 1.62
N ALA A 85 -2.02 7.62 2.41
CA ALA A 85 -2.20 6.95 3.69
C ALA A 85 -2.78 7.87 4.78
N LYS A 86 -2.94 9.17 4.51
CA LYS A 86 -3.58 10.13 5.41
C LYS A 86 -5.09 10.17 5.27
N ILE A 87 -5.65 9.56 4.23
CA ILE A 87 -7.09 9.38 4.12
C ILE A 87 -7.47 8.11 4.88
N HIS A 88 -8.55 8.16 5.66
CA HIS A 88 -9.04 6.97 6.36
C HIS A 88 -9.31 5.86 5.34
N HIS A 89 -8.73 4.72 5.60
CA HIS A 89 -8.85 3.56 4.71
C HIS A 89 -8.81 2.27 5.51
N GLY A 90 -9.35 1.23 4.92
CA GLY A 90 -9.36 -0.09 5.51
C GLY A 90 -9.51 -1.17 4.45
N VAL A 91 -9.44 -2.41 4.89
CA VAL A 91 -9.58 -3.59 4.03
C VAL A 91 -10.66 -4.48 4.65
N PRO A 92 -11.72 -4.82 3.88
CA PRO A 92 -12.79 -5.69 4.39
C PRO A 92 -12.27 -7.11 4.65
N VAL A 93 -13.11 -7.94 5.23
CA VAL A 93 -12.77 -9.33 5.51
C VAL A 93 -12.31 -10.01 4.23
N ASN A 94 -11.12 -10.62 4.30
CA ASN A 94 -10.56 -11.36 3.17
C ASN A 94 -11.10 -12.79 3.14
N THR A 95 -11.32 -13.30 1.94
CA THR A 95 -11.68 -14.70 1.74
C THR A 95 -10.45 -15.59 1.56
N SER A 96 -9.31 -15.01 1.29
CA SER A 96 -8.02 -15.70 1.15
C SER A 96 -6.92 -14.83 1.73
N ASP A 97 -5.73 -15.39 1.93
CA ASP A 97 -4.59 -14.62 2.39
C ASP A 97 -4.25 -13.51 1.41
N ARG A 98 -3.92 -12.34 1.95
CA ARG A 98 -3.57 -11.16 1.18
C ARG A 98 -2.16 -10.72 1.58
N ILE A 99 -1.24 -10.78 0.66
CA ILE A 99 0.14 -10.36 0.87
C ILE A 99 0.40 -9.15 -0.01
N ALA A 100 0.99 -8.12 0.58
CA ALA A 100 1.35 -6.90 -0.13
C ALA A 100 2.79 -6.50 0.19
N PHE A 101 3.46 -5.95 -0.81
CA PHE A 101 4.72 -5.23 -0.64
C PHE A 101 4.41 -3.74 -0.68
N GLN A 102 4.87 -3.00 0.31
CA GLN A 102 4.59 -1.58 0.46
C GLN A 102 5.89 -0.80 0.46
N VAL A 103 5.97 0.21 -0.38
CA VAL A 103 7.08 1.16 -0.38
C VAL A 103 6.57 2.50 0.14
N ASN A 104 7.10 2.93 1.27
CA ASN A 104 6.82 4.22 1.84
C ASN A 104 7.72 5.27 1.18
N LEU A 105 7.12 6.28 0.57
CA LEU A 105 7.85 7.38 -0.05
C LEU A 105 7.95 8.54 0.95
N TYR A 106 9.18 9.00 1.20
CA TYR A 106 9.41 10.15 2.08
C TYR A 106 9.13 11.45 1.32
N LEU A 107 7.90 11.58 0.87
CA LEU A 107 7.37 12.70 0.11
C LEU A 107 6.01 13.08 0.66
N THR A 108 5.63 14.34 0.49
CA THR A 108 4.23 14.71 0.68
C THR A 108 3.41 14.10 -0.46
N TRP A 109 2.11 14.00 -0.24
CA TRP A 109 1.21 13.51 -1.30
C TRP A 109 1.33 14.35 -2.57
N ASP A 110 1.38 15.67 -2.40
CA ASP A 110 1.47 16.60 -3.51
C ASP A 110 2.78 16.42 -4.30
N GLU A 111 3.90 16.28 -3.60
CA GLU A 111 5.20 16.01 -4.22
C GLU A 111 5.18 14.70 -5.00
N ALA A 112 4.64 13.64 -4.40
CA ALA A 112 4.56 12.33 -5.05
C ALA A 112 3.71 12.39 -6.32
N CYS A 113 2.55 13.05 -6.26
CA CYS A 113 1.68 13.21 -7.43
C CYS A 113 2.37 14.01 -8.55
N LYS A 114 3.04 15.09 -8.21
CA LYS A 114 3.76 15.90 -9.19
C LYS A 114 4.88 15.13 -9.86
N MET A 115 5.68 14.41 -9.10
CA MET A 115 6.75 13.59 -9.65
C MET A 115 6.19 12.47 -10.52
N HIS A 116 5.10 11.84 -10.10
CA HIS A 116 4.45 10.81 -10.90
C HIS A 116 3.95 11.35 -12.23
N GLN A 117 3.28 12.51 -12.21
CA GLN A 117 2.77 13.15 -13.43
C GLN A 117 3.88 13.53 -14.40
N LYS A 118 5.04 13.91 -13.88
CA LYS A 118 6.21 14.25 -14.69
C LYS A 118 7.01 13.03 -15.16
N GLY A 119 6.67 11.85 -14.69
CA GLY A 119 7.44 10.64 -14.99
C GLY A 119 8.80 10.57 -14.28
N THR A 120 8.99 11.32 -13.19
CA THR A 120 10.26 11.38 -12.47
C THR A 120 10.27 10.62 -11.14
N LEU A 121 9.14 10.05 -10.74
CA LEU A 121 9.03 9.36 -9.46
C LEU A 121 9.77 8.02 -9.47
N TYR A 122 9.67 7.30 -10.55
CA TYR A 122 10.18 5.93 -10.66
C TYR A 122 10.97 5.77 -11.95
N ASP A 123 12.17 5.20 -11.82
CA ASP A 123 13.00 4.90 -12.96
C ASP A 123 12.63 3.51 -13.51
N SER A 124 11.86 3.50 -14.59
CA SER A 124 11.41 2.28 -15.25
C SER A 124 12.36 1.76 -16.33
N HIS A 125 13.40 2.50 -16.62
CA HIS A 125 14.40 2.06 -17.62
C HIS A 125 15.27 0.96 -17.07
N ILE A 126 15.47 -0.01 -17.90
CA ILE A 126 16.31 -1.16 -17.59
C ILE A 126 17.56 -1.11 -18.46
#